data_d342b4d98b6f80c7369b9e1b11cbd11f
#
_entry.id   d342b4d98b6f80c7369b9e1b11cbd11f
#
_cell.length_a   1.000
_cell.length_b   1.000
_cell.length_c   1.000
_cell.angle_alpha   90.00
_cell.angle_beta   90.00
_cell.angle_gamma   90.00
#
_symmetry.space_group_name_H-M   'P 1'
#
loop_
_entity.id
_entity.type
_entity.pdbx_description
1 polymer ?
#
loop_
_entity_poly.entity_id
_entity_poly.type
_entity_poly.pdbx_seq_one_letter_code
_entity_poly.pdbx_strand_id
1 'polypeptide(L)' 'MLMPDLRGRSVRDVARTCAQLGLQVEARGEGRVLKQNPSAGTEVSTGQLVYVDFGRLQ' A
#
# COMPACT_ATOMS: atom_id res chain seq x y z
N MET A 1 -4.22 -13.94 -2.77
CA MET A 1 -3.46 -13.13 -3.74
C MET A 1 -2.19 -12.61 -3.08
N LEU A 2 -1.23 -12.25 -3.88
CA LEU A 2 0.04 -11.74 -3.35
C LEU A 2 -0.01 -10.22 -3.22
N MET A 3 0.56 -9.72 -2.14
CA MET A 3 0.67 -8.28 -1.90
C MET A 3 1.59 -7.64 -2.93
N PRO A 4 1.14 -6.60 -3.65
CA PRO A 4 2.00 -5.93 -4.64
C PRO A 4 3.05 -5.06 -3.96
N ASP A 5 4.09 -4.72 -4.71
CA ASP A 5 5.12 -3.79 -4.25
C ASP A 5 4.62 -2.36 -4.47
N LEU A 6 4.35 -1.65 -3.37
CA LEU A 6 3.82 -0.30 -3.40
C LEU A 6 4.87 0.78 -3.19
N ARG A 7 6.12 0.39 -2.90
CA ARG A 7 7.17 1.36 -2.60
C ARG A 7 7.38 2.34 -3.76
N GLY A 8 7.55 3.61 -3.42
CA GLY A 8 7.76 4.67 -4.40
C GLY A 8 6.50 5.16 -5.08
N ARG A 9 5.35 4.58 -4.81
CA ARG A 9 4.08 4.99 -5.44
C ARG A 9 3.44 6.14 -4.67
N SER A 10 2.61 6.91 -5.38
CA SER A 10 1.85 7.99 -4.76
C SER A 10 0.65 7.45 -3.98
N VAL A 11 0.06 8.30 -3.12
CA VAL A 11 -1.15 7.95 -2.38
C VAL A 11 -2.26 7.54 -3.35
N ARG A 12 -2.43 8.26 -4.44
CA ARG A 12 -3.47 7.97 -5.43
C ARG A 12 -3.29 6.58 -6.06
N ASP A 13 -2.05 6.25 -6.43
CA ASP A 13 -1.77 4.95 -7.03
C ASP A 13 -2.02 3.82 -6.04
N VAL A 14 -1.64 4.01 -4.78
CA VAL A 14 -1.88 3.02 -3.73
C VAL A 14 -3.37 2.80 -3.53
N ALA A 15 -4.14 3.88 -3.44
CA ALA A 15 -5.58 3.79 -3.25
C ALA A 15 -6.23 3.04 -4.41
N ARG A 16 -5.83 3.36 -5.64
CA ARG A 16 -6.36 2.69 -6.84
C ARG A 16 -6.02 1.20 -6.85
N THR A 17 -4.76 0.88 -6.58
CA THR A 17 -4.30 -0.51 -6.59
C THR A 17 -5.02 -1.33 -5.52
N CYS A 18 -5.13 -0.80 -4.30
CA CYS A 18 -5.80 -1.50 -3.22
C CYS A 18 -7.29 -1.68 -3.51
N ALA A 19 -7.93 -0.66 -4.11
CA ALA A 19 -9.34 -0.77 -4.49
C ALA A 19 -9.56 -1.87 -5.53
N GLN A 20 -8.67 -1.98 -6.51
CA GLN A 20 -8.76 -3.00 -7.54
C GLN A 20 -8.60 -4.41 -6.97
N LEU A 21 -7.80 -4.55 -5.93
CA LEU A 21 -7.56 -5.84 -5.29
C LEU A 21 -8.56 -6.15 -4.17
N GLY A 22 -9.45 -5.21 -3.87
CA GLY A 22 -10.41 -5.39 -2.78
C GLY A 22 -9.78 -5.28 -1.41
N LEU A 23 -8.63 -4.63 -1.29
CA LEU A 23 -7.94 -4.42 -0.01
C LEU A 23 -8.36 -3.10 0.59
N GLN A 24 -8.36 -3.04 1.93
CA GLN A 24 -8.54 -1.79 2.65
C GLN A 24 -7.17 -1.21 2.96
N VAL A 25 -7.01 0.11 2.82
CA VAL A 25 -5.73 0.74 3.06
C VAL A 25 -5.85 1.80 4.15
N GLU A 26 -4.89 1.79 5.07
CA GLU A 26 -4.73 2.86 6.03
C GLU A 26 -3.41 3.55 5.74
N ALA A 27 -3.50 4.82 5.31
CA ALA A 27 -2.34 5.59 4.88
C ALA A 27 -1.91 6.54 5.99
N ARG A 28 -0.60 6.66 6.17
CA ARG A 28 0.00 7.60 7.11
C ARG A 28 1.02 8.45 6.37
N GLY A 29 1.00 9.75 6.65
CA GLY A 29 1.94 10.68 6.06
C GLY A 29 1.55 11.12 4.67
N GLU A 30 2.48 11.76 3.99
CA GLU A 30 2.29 12.32 2.65
C GLU A 30 3.54 12.08 1.81
N GLY A 31 3.34 12.01 0.50
CA GLY A 31 4.42 11.85 -0.45
C GLY A 31 4.36 10.49 -1.12
N ARG A 32 5.45 9.75 -1.04
CA ARG A 32 5.54 8.44 -1.67
C ARG A 32 5.66 7.36 -0.61
N VAL A 33 5.31 6.13 -0.98
CA VAL A 33 5.37 5.00 -0.06
C VAL A 33 6.81 4.74 0.37
N LEU A 34 7.04 4.77 1.67
CA LEU A 34 8.31 4.41 2.28
C LEU A 34 8.28 2.99 2.84
N LYS A 35 7.16 2.62 3.43
CA LYS A 35 6.96 1.31 4.05
C LYS A 35 5.56 0.82 3.78
N GLN A 36 5.42 -0.50 3.70
CA GLN A 36 4.11 -1.14 3.59
C GLN A 36 4.07 -2.36 4.50
N ASN A 37 2.89 -2.67 5.01
CA ASN A 37 2.64 -3.88 5.78
C ASN A 37 1.26 -4.41 5.40
N PRO A 38 1.14 -5.60 4.84
CA PRO A 38 2.20 -6.62 4.62
C PRO A 38 3.21 -6.25 3.53
N SER A 39 4.35 -6.91 3.58
CA SER A 39 5.41 -6.72 2.59
C SER A 39 5.00 -7.26 1.23
N ALA A 40 5.65 -6.75 0.18
CA ALA A 40 5.45 -7.26 -1.17
C ALA A 40 5.70 -8.76 -1.22
N GLY A 41 4.85 -9.49 -1.93
CA GLY A 41 4.96 -10.95 -2.06
C GLY A 41 4.31 -11.74 -0.94
N THR A 42 3.79 -11.08 0.10
CA THR A 42 3.07 -11.75 1.19
C THR A 42 1.66 -12.14 0.72
N GLU A 43 1.19 -13.30 1.14
CA GLU A 43 -0.17 -13.72 0.83
C GLU A 43 -1.18 -12.87 1.57
N VAL A 44 -2.17 -12.32 0.86
CA VAL A 44 -3.22 -11.49 1.45
C VAL A 44 -4.59 -11.93 0.92
N SER A 45 -5.63 -11.61 1.69
CA SER A 45 -7.01 -11.94 1.35
C SER A 45 -7.79 -10.68 1.01
N THR A 46 -8.82 -10.82 0.19
CA THR A 46 -9.74 -9.72 -0.13
C THR A 46 -10.36 -9.18 1.17
N GLY A 47 -10.38 -7.86 1.30
CA GLY A 47 -10.90 -7.18 2.49
C GLY A 47 -9.89 -6.98 3.58
N GLN A 48 -8.68 -7.51 3.44
CA GLN A 48 -7.64 -7.37 4.44
C GLN A 48 -7.17 -5.92 4.53
N LEU A 49 -6.88 -5.49 5.75
CA LEU A 49 -6.37 -4.14 6.00
C LEU A 49 -4.87 -4.09 5.76
N VAL A 50 -4.45 -3.07 5.03
CA VAL A 50 -3.05 -2.84 4.67
C VAL A 50 -2.62 -1.50 5.25
N TYR A 51 -1.45 -1.46 5.86
CA TYR A 51 -0.89 -0.21 6.40
C TYR A 51 0.20 0.27 5.48
N VAL A 52 0.17 1.56 5.15
CA VAL A 52 1.15 2.15 4.24
C VAL A 52 1.65 3.46 4.83
N ASP A 53 2.96 3.59 4.97
CA ASP A 53 3.58 4.82 5.45
C ASP A 53 4.14 5.58 4.26
N PHE A 54 3.74 6.85 4.16
CA PHE A 54 4.17 7.76 3.11
C PHE A 54 5.14 8.77 3.69
N GLY A 55 6.03 9.26 2.87
CA GLY A 55 6.95 10.32 3.27
C GLY A 55 7.67 10.90 2.08
N ARG A 56 8.41 11.97 2.33
CA ARG A 56 9.23 12.60 1.30
C ARG A 56 10.65 12.09 1.42
N LEU A 57 11.19 11.73 0.28
CA LEU A 57 12.62 11.42 0.20
C LEU A 57 13.38 12.74 0.05
N GLN A 58 14.36 12.91 0.89
CA GLN A 58 15.23 14.10 0.84
C GLN A 58 16.53 13.75 0.16
#